data_a1a8b5e6c42c7ef233609a143916e859
#
_entry.id   a1a8b5e6c42c7ef233609a143916e859
#
_cell.length_a   1.000
_cell.length_b   1.000
_cell.length_c   1.000
_cell.angle_alpha   90.00
_cell.angle_beta   90.00
_cell.angle_gamma   90.00
#
_symmetry.space_group_name_H-M   'P 1'
#
loop_
_entity.id
_entity.type
_entity.pdbx_description
1 polymer ?
#
loop_
_entity_poly.entity_id
_entity_poly.type
_entity_poly.pdbx_seq_one_letter_code
_entity_poly.pdbx_strand_id
1 'polypeptide(L)'
;FLYPHLQEIVEYLIGQKKVLGIMLITNSTIMPAPQVLELLRNPKVFVEISDYGHLEKMSHLISVLESIGVNFTVLTEQKWTDMGGIQCRNRSEEELKFQYLNCDQGKVIKGMHDGKFYTCARGARMAALGVYTSEHDYFDLKETEKGSVIREKIKALYYSEKADACNYCDLATLPTKVIEAGIQMNGGFQKSEYTIVK
;
A
#
# COMPACT_ATOMS: atom_id res chain seq x y z
N PHE A 1 -0.33 -8.73 9.19
CA PHE A 1 0.70 -9.37 10.05
C PHE A 1 1.48 -10.51 9.35
N LEU A 2 1.39 -10.60 8.01
CA LEU A 2 2.05 -11.66 7.21
C LEU A 2 3.56 -11.45 7.01
N TYR A 3 4.06 -10.22 7.10
CA TYR A 3 5.44 -9.93 6.76
C TYR A 3 6.40 -10.49 7.82
N PRO A 4 7.37 -11.35 7.45
CA PRO A 4 8.19 -12.09 8.42
C PRO A 4 9.08 -11.16 9.27
N HIS A 5 9.49 -10.00 8.74
CA HIS A 5 10.32 -9.01 9.45
C HIS A 5 9.52 -7.84 10.01
N LEU A 6 8.20 -8.02 10.24
CA LEU A 6 7.34 -6.94 10.75
C LEU A 6 7.81 -6.42 12.09
N GLN A 7 8.23 -7.31 12.98
CA GLN A 7 8.76 -6.94 14.30
C GLN A 7 9.94 -5.97 14.17
N GLU A 8 10.96 -6.35 13.41
CA GLU A 8 12.18 -5.56 13.22
C GLU A 8 11.88 -4.15 12.65
N ILE A 9 10.94 -4.08 11.70
CA ILE A 9 10.53 -2.81 11.09
C ILE A 9 9.83 -1.93 12.13
N VAL A 10 8.88 -2.48 12.87
CA VAL A 10 8.11 -1.72 13.86
C VAL A 10 9.03 -1.23 14.99
N GLU A 11 9.91 -2.09 15.52
CA GLU A 11 10.92 -1.73 16.51
C GLU A 11 11.81 -0.59 16.01
N TYR A 12 12.35 -0.71 14.80
CA TYR A 12 13.17 0.33 14.19
C TYR A 12 12.43 1.66 14.08
N LEU A 13 11.17 1.64 13.58
CA LEU A 13 10.37 2.84 13.39
C LEU A 13 9.98 3.49 14.73
N ILE A 14 9.66 2.72 15.75
CA ILE A 14 9.41 3.22 17.11
C ILE A 14 10.61 4.04 17.62
N GLY A 15 11.83 3.55 17.39
CA GLY A 15 13.07 4.22 17.78
C GLY A 15 13.38 5.52 17.03
N GLN A 16 12.74 5.78 15.90
CA GLN A 16 13.01 6.97 15.09
C GLN A 16 12.26 8.21 15.62
N LYS A 17 12.99 9.26 16.00
CA LYS A 17 12.39 10.52 16.49
C LYS A 17 11.50 11.23 15.48
N LYS A 18 11.77 11.06 14.18
CA LYS A 18 11.01 11.68 13.09
C LYS A 18 9.75 10.91 12.70
N VAL A 19 9.60 9.68 13.16
CA VAL A 19 8.38 8.90 12.96
C VAL A 19 7.40 9.30 14.04
N LEU A 20 6.31 9.95 13.63
CA LEU A 20 5.27 10.46 14.52
C LEU A 20 4.20 9.41 14.81
N GLY A 21 3.94 8.52 13.86
CA GLY A 21 2.97 7.44 14.01
C GLY A 21 3.26 6.29 13.05
N ILE A 22 2.83 5.11 13.44
CA ILE A 22 2.94 3.86 12.69
C ILE A 22 1.54 3.27 12.62
N MET A 23 0.93 3.23 11.44
CA MET A 23 -0.36 2.60 11.23
C MET A 23 -0.16 1.23 10.61
N LEU A 24 -0.67 0.20 11.28
CA LEU A 24 -0.71 -1.17 10.78
C LEU A 24 -2.11 -1.50 10.32
N ILE A 25 -2.28 -1.75 9.02
CA ILE A 25 -3.57 -2.07 8.41
C ILE A 25 -3.69 -3.59 8.30
N THR A 26 -4.81 -4.15 8.74
CA THR A 26 -5.07 -5.60 8.70
C THR A 26 -6.52 -5.91 8.32
N ASN A 27 -6.71 -7.04 7.65
CA ASN A 27 -8.04 -7.61 7.41
C ASN A 27 -8.43 -8.67 8.48
N SER A 28 -7.74 -8.69 9.61
CA SER A 28 -7.95 -9.59 10.74
C SER A 28 -7.81 -11.10 10.48
N THR A 29 -7.41 -11.53 9.29
CA THR A 29 -7.32 -12.96 8.96
C THR A 29 -6.15 -13.68 9.65
N ILE A 30 -5.16 -12.92 10.12
CA ILE A 30 -3.94 -13.42 10.77
C ILE A 30 -3.70 -12.65 12.06
N MET A 31 -3.50 -13.39 13.14
CA MET A 31 -3.14 -12.83 14.44
C MET A 31 -1.68 -12.37 14.44
N PRO A 32 -1.36 -11.24 15.08
CA PRO A 32 0.02 -10.84 15.31
C PRO A 32 0.75 -11.85 16.18
N ALA A 33 2.03 -12.07 15.91
CA ALA A 33 2.89 -12.84 16.82
C ALA A 33 3.01 -12.15 18.18
N PRO A 34 3.25 -12.88 19.28
CA PRO A 34 3.34 -12.29 20.63
C PRO A 34 4.33 -11.12 20.73
N GLN A 35 5.47 -11.21 20.04
CA GLN A 35 6.48 -10.16 20.02
C GLN A 35 5.98 -8.88 19.32
N VAL A 36 5.14 -9.03 18.28
CA VAL A 36 4.51 -7.90 17.61
C VAL A 36 3.45 -7.28 18.51
N LEU A 37 2.63 -8.09 19.22
CA LEU A 37 1.62 -7.59 20.16
C LEU A 37 2.21 -6.65 21.22
N GLU A 38 3.40 -6.99 21.77
CA GLU A 38 4.07 -6.09 22.73
C GLU A 38 4.42 -4.74 22.12
N LEU A 39 4.83 -4.70 20.86
CA LEU A 39 5.15 -3.46 20.15
C LEU A 39 3.91 -2.62 19.86
N LEU A 40 2.74 -3.25 19.68
CA LEU A 40 1.49 -2.53 19.45
C LEU A 40 1.09 -1.64 20.64
N ARG A 41 1.56 -1.92 21.85
CA ARG A 41 1.33 -1.09 23.06
C ARG A 41 2.03 0.27 22.99
N ASN A 42 2.98 0.44 22.06
CA ASN A 42 3.68 1.72 21.94
C ASN A 42 2.70 2.80 21.45
N PRO A 43 2.67 4.00 22.09
CA PRO A 43 1.71 5.06 21.73
C PRO A 43 1.88 5.61 20.31
N LYS A 44 2.99 5.33 19.64
CA LYS A 44 3.15 5.64 18.20
C LYS A 44 2.41 4.65 17.29
N VAL A 45 2.04 3.48 17.78
CA VAL A 45 1.45 2.43 16.96
C VAL A 45 -0.07 2.47 17.05
N PHE A 46 -0.70 2.37 15.90
CA PHE A 46 -2.14 2.35 15.73
C PHE A 46 -2.52 1.22 14.78
N VAL A 47 -3.59 0.50 15.09
CA VAL A 47 -4.08 -0.60 14.25
C VAL A 47 -5.37 -0.21 13.57
N GLU A 48 -5.42 -0.31 12.25
CA GLU A 48 -6.65 -0.18 11.46
C GLU A 48 -7.10 -1.55 10.99
N ILE A 49 -8.31 -1.94 11.36
CA ILE A 49 -8.91 -3.22 10.99
C ILE A 49 -9.93 -2.98 9.89
N SER A 50 -9.68 -3.52 8.71
CA SER A 50 -10.64 -3.48 7.59
C SER A 50 -11.57 -4.68 7.69
N ASP A 51 -12.86 -4.44 7.89
CA ASP A 51 -13.88 -5.47 7.98
C ASP A 51 -14.30 -5.94 6.58
N TYR A 52 -13.87 -7.14 6.23
CA TYR A 52 -14.26 -7.85 5.00
C TYR A 52 -15.14 -9.08 5.31
N GLY A 53 -15.88 -9.07 6.42
CA GLY A 53 -16.81 -10.13 6.78
C GLY A 53 -16.19 -11.32 7.55
N HIS A 54 -14.94 -11.21 8.02
CA HIS A 54 -14.27 -12.24 8.83
C HIS A 54 -14.59 -12.10 10.33
N LEU A 55 -15.87 -12.05 10.70
CA LEU A 55 -16.38 -11.64 12.01
C LEU A 55 -15.72 -12.35 13.20
N GLU A 56 -15.58 -13.68 13.15
CA GLU A 56 -14.98 -14.47 14.26
C GLU A 56 -13.52 -14.06 14.51
N LYS A 57 -12.70 -14.04 13.46
CA LYS A 57 -11.29 -13.68 13.57
C LYS A 57 -11.10 -12.23 13.98
N MET A 58 -11.95 -11.34 13.46
CA MET A 58 -11.95 -9.92 13.80
C MET A 58 -12.30 -9.72 15.27
N SER A 59 -13.36 -10.36 15.77
CA SER A 59 -13.76 -10.25 17.17
C SER A 59 -12.67 -10.77 18.11
N HIS A 60 -11.99 -11.84 17.74
CA HIS A 60 -10.85 -12.36 18.50
C HIS A 60 -9.69 -11.35 18.52
N LEU A 61 -9.32 -10.79 17.39
CA LEU A 61 -8.27 -9.76 17.31
C LEU A 61 -8.63 -8.54 18.17
N ILE A 62 -9.86 -8.02 18.05
CA ILE A 62 -10.36 -6.88 18.84
C ILE A 62 -10.23 -7.18 20.34
N SER A 63 -10.72 -8.32 20.79
CA SER A 63 -10.63 -8.73 22.20
C SER A 63 -9.18 -8.74 22.72
N VAL A 64 -8.24 -9.21 21.89
CA VAL A 64 -6.81 -9.21 22.26
C VAL A 64 -6.28 -7.78 22.33
N LEU A 65 -6.56 -6.92 21.33
CA LEU A 65 -6.08 -5.54 21.32
C LEU A 65 -6.64 -4.73 22.50
N GLU A 66 -7.91 -4.89 22.82
CA GLU A 66 -8.56 -4.28 24.00
C GLU A 66 -7.91 -4.73 25.32
N SER A 67 -7.64 -6.05 25.44
CA SER A 67 -7.07 -6.61 26.66
C SER A 67 -5.67 -6.07 26.96
N ILE A 68 -4.93 -5.64 25.96
CA ILE A 68 -3.58 -5.08 26.09
C ILE A 68 -3.52 -3.56 25.92
N GLY A 69 -4.66 -2.88 25.76
CA GLY A 69 -4.76 -1.43 25.69
C GLY A 69 -4.18 -0.80 24.42
N VAL A 70 -4.28 -1.48 23.28
CA VAL A 70 -3.81 -0.97 21.99
C VAL A 70 -4.83 -0.04 21.37
N ASN A 71 -4.39 1.07 20.80
CA ASN A 71 -5.25 1.96 20.02
C ASN A 71 -5.57 1.33 18.65
N PHE A 72 -6.85 1.18 18.34
CA PHE A 72 -7.29 0.66 17.04
C PHE A 72 -8.59 1.30 16.58
N THR A 73 -8.90 1.15 15.30
CA THR A 73 -10.21 1.43 14.73
C THR A 73 -10.65 0.28 13.82
N VAL A 74 -11.97 0.14 13.66
CA VAL A 74 -12.56 -0.81 12.71
C VAL A 74 -13.24 -0.02 11.61
N LEU A 75 -12.83 -0.25 10.38
CA LEU A 75 -13.52 0.26 9.19
C LEU A 75 -14.51 -0.80 8.73
N THR A 76 -15.79 -0.55 9.00
CA THR A 76 -16.89 -1.45 8.64
C THR A 76 -17.29 -1.32 7.18
N GLU A 77 -17.92 -2.36 6.63
CA GLU A 77 -18.47 -2.37 5.27
C GLU A 77 -17.49 -1.96 4.18
N GLN A 78 -16.26 -2.48 4.27
CA GLN A 78 -15.20 -2.11 3.34
C GLN A 78 -15.54 -2.52 1.92
N LYS A 79 -15.73 -1.52 1.07
CA LYS A 79 -15.85 -1.67 -0.38
C LYS A 79 -14.61 -1.13 -1.07
N TRP A 80 -14.34 -1.65 -2.25
CA TRP A 80 -13.20 -1.20 -3.03
C TRP A 80 -13.62 -0.19 -4.10
N THR A 81 -12.66 0.59 -4.55
CA THR A 81 -12.82 1.49 -5.68
C THR A 81 -12.32 0.79 -6.95
N ASP A 82 -13.15 0.73 -7.97
CA ASP A 82 -12.71 0.30 -9.30
C ASP A 82 -11.76 1.36 -9.88
N MET A 83 -10.53 0.97 -10.11
CA MET A 83 -9.50 1.83 -10.70
C MET A 83 -9.35 1.59 -12.21
N GLY A 84 -10.30 0.87 -12.84
CA GLY A 84 -10.38 0.68 -14.28
C GLY A 84 -9.51 -0.43 -14.86
N GLY A 85 -9.19 -1.48 -14.10
CA GLY A 85 -8.40 -2.63 -14.60
C GLY A 85 -6.93 -2.31 -14.87
N ILE A 86 -6.28 -3.09 -15.75
CA ILE A 86 -4.82 -3.08 -15.95
C ILE A 86 -4.39 -2.82 -17.42
N GLN A 87 -5.32 -2.51 -18.31
CA GLN A 87 -5.01 -2.24 -19.71
C GLN A 87 -4.34 -0.88 -19.87
N CYS A 88 -3.41 -0.77 -20.81
CA CYS A 88 -2.81 0.51 -21.17
C CYS A 88 -3.83 1.39 -21.92
N ARG A 89 -3.98 2.65 -21.52
CA ARG A 89 -4.87 3.65 -22.18
C ARG A 89 -4.17 4.45 -23.26
N ASN A 90 -2.85 4.34 -23.38
CA ASN A 90 -2.03 5.12 -24.30
C ASN A 90 -2.31 6.64 -24.19
N ARG A 91 -2.39 7.14 -22.96
CA ARG A 91 -2.64 8.55 -22.67
C ARG A 91 -1.54 9.46 -23.19
N SER A 92 -1.91 10.63 -23.66
CA SER A 92 -0.99 11.70 -23.95
C SER A 92 -0.28 12.20 -22.68
N GLU A 93 0.76 13.00 -22.84
CA GLU A 93 1.47 13.54 -21.69
C GLU A 93 0.58 14.45 -20.84
N GLU A 94 -0.29 15.24 -21.47
CA GLU A 94 -1.25 16.11 -20.80
C GLU A 94 -2.28 15.28 -20.00
N GLU A 95 -2.77 14.18 -20.58
CA GLU A 95 -3.69 13.28 -19.88
C GLU A 95 -3.04 12.57 -18.70
N LEU A 96 -1.76 12.18 -18.82
CA LEU A 96 -1.00 11.61 -17.71
C LEU A 96 -0.82 12.61 -16.57
N LYS A 97 -0.47 13.87 -16.91
CA LYS A 97 -0.39 14.95 -15.93
C LYS A 97 -1.74 15.20 -15.27
N PHE A 98 -2.80 15.32 -16.04
CA PHE A 98 -4.15 15.49 -15.50
C PHE A 98 -4.52 14.37 -14.54
N GLN A 99 -4.33 13.12 -14.96
CA GLN A 99 -4.63 11.93 -14.13
C GLN A 99 -3.84 11.94 -12.81
N TYR A 100 -2.54 12.24 -12.85
CA TYR A 100 -1.70 12.24 -11.66
C TYR A 100 -1.99 13.41 -10.73
N LEU A 101 -2.12 14.64 -11.26
CA LEU A 101 -2.35 15.83 -10.47
C LEU A 101 -3.74 15.90 -9.83
N ASN A 102 -4.72 15.18 -10.38
CA ASN A 102 -6.07 15.08 -9.82
C ASN A 102 -6.29 13.81 -8.99
N CYS A 103 -5.23 13.00 -8.79
CA CYS A 103 -5.30 11.77 -8.01
C CYS A 103 -4.92 12.03 -6.55
N ASP A 104 -5.87 11.98 -5.63
CA ASP A 104 -5.60 12.19 -4.21
C ASP A 104 -4.68 11.10 -3.63
N GLN A 105 -4.79 9.86 -4.10
CA GLN A 105 -3.91 8.78 -3.65
C GLN A 105 -2.48 8.96 -4.15
N GLY A 106 -2.28 9.29 -5.42
CA GLY A 106 -0.95 9.45 -6.01
C GLY A 106 -0.11 10.57 -5.36
N LYS A 107 -0.76 11.61 -4.86
CA LYS A 107 -0.09 12.73 -4.18
C LYS A 107 0.44 12.34 -2.80
N VAL A 108 -0.30 11.53 -2.04
CA VAL A 108 0.00 11.26 -0.62
C VAL A 108 0.51 9.85 -0.37
N ILE A 109 0.08 8.86 -1.15
CA ILE A 109 0.43 7.45 -0.94
C ILE A 109 1.53 7.04 -1.91
N LYS A 110 2.74 6.92 -1.40
CA LYS A 110 3.88 6.35 -2.14
C LYS A 110 3.98 4.86 -1.89
N GLY A 111 4.50 4.12 -2.87
CA GLY A 111 4.68 2.68 -2.76
C GLY A 111 6.12 2.31 -2.44
N MET A 112 6.32 1.25 -1.65
CA MET A 112 7.62 0.62 -1.49
C MET A 112 7.47 -0.87 -1.77
N HIS A 113 8.29 -1.40 -2.67
CA HIS A 113 8.28 -2.81 -3.02
C HIS A 113 9.68 -3.26 -3.45
N ASP A 114 10.17 -4.34 -2.85
CA ASP A 114 11.49 -4.94 -3.10
C ASP A 114 12.66 -3.92 -3.18
N GLY A 115 12.70 -3.00 -2.21
CA GLY A 115 13.74 -1.97 -2.14
C GLY A 115 13.58 -0.81 -3.13
N LYS A 116 12.53 -0.79 -3.92
CA LYS A 116 12.20 0.30 -4.85
C LYS A 116 11.13 1.21 -4.25
N PHE A 117 11.33 2.51 -4.39
CA PHE A 117 10.39 3.54 -3.93
C PHE A 117 9.67 4.12 -5.15
N TYR A 118 8.35 4.02 -5.17
CA TYR A 118 7.48 4.34 -6.31
C TYR A 118 6.66 5.61 -6.10
N THR A 119 6.29 6.26 -7.20
CA THR A 119 5.39 7.42 -7.23
C THR A 119 4.01 7.13 -6.62
N CYS A 120 3.49 5.91 -6.75
CA CYS A 120 2.25 5.50 -6.09
C CYS A 120 2.22 4.00 -5.76
N ALA A 121 1.39 3.61 -4.79
CA ALA A 121 1.27 2.23 -4.34
C ALA A 121 0.71 1.29 -5.42
N ARG A 122 -0.26 1.76 -6.23
CA ARG A 122 -0.79 0.97 -7.36
C ARG A 122 0.28 0.71 -8.41
N GLY A 123 1.07 1.72 -8.77
CA GLY A 123 2.21 1.58 -9.68
C GLY A 123 3.22 0.55 -9.19
N ALA A 124 3.59 0.60 -7.90
CA ALA A 124 4.45 -0.40 -7.29
C ALA A 124 3.91 -1.82 -7.47
N ARG A 125 2.61 -2.03 -7.23
CA ARG A 125 1.98 -3.34 -7.36
C ARG A 125 1.88 -3.81 -8.81
N MET A 126 1.52 -2.93 -9.74
CA MET A 126 1.45 -3.26 -11.17
C MET A 126 2.83 -3.61 -11.74
N ALA A 127 3.87 -2.89 -11.36
CA ALA A 127 5.23 -3.21 -11.73
C ALA A 127 5.67 -4.58 -11.19
N ALA A 128 5.34 -4.88 -9.92
CA ALA A 128 5.61 -6.17 -9.31
C ALA A 128 4.90 -7.34 -10.01
N LEU A 129 3.73 -7.09 -10.59
CA LEU A 129 2.97 -8.07 -11.38
C LEU A 129 3.42 -8.15 -12.84
N GLY A 130 4.37 -7.31 -13.28
CA GLY A 130 4.84 -7.28 -14.66
C GLY A 130 3.84 -6.66 -15.64
N VAL A 131 2.88 -5.86 -15.15
CA VAL A 131 1.86 -5.20 -15.99
C VAL A 131 2.47 -4.07 -16.80
N TYR A 132 3.41 -3.33 -16.22
CA TYR A 132 4.14 -2.26 -16.90
C TYR A 132 5.57 -2.12 -16.37
N THR A 133 6.39 -1.44 -17.14
CA THR A 133 7.73 -1.01 -16.73
C THR A 133 7.86 0.50 -16.88
N SER A 134 8.64 1.14 -16.04
CA SER A 134 8.94 2.57 -16.12
C SER A 134 10.31 2.82 -15.51
N GLU A 135 11.05 3.77 -16.08
CA GLU A 135 12.32 4.26 -15.51
C GLU A 135 12.09 5.54 -14.69
N HIS A 136 10.87 6.11 -14.73
CA HIS A 136 10.54 7.41 -14.13
C HIS A 136 9.71 7.28 -12.86
N ASP A 137 8.96 6.17 -12.71
CA ASP A 137 8.00 6.00 -11.61
C ASP A 137 8.62 5.51 -10.31
N TYR A 138 9.90 5.13 -10.32
CA TYR A 138 10.59 4.66 -9.12
C TYR A 138 12.09 4.98 -9.14
N PHE A 139 12.71 4.82 -7.98
CA PHE A 139 14.16 4.61 -7.90
C PHE A 139 14.48 3.43 -6.97
N ASP A 140 15.60 2.78 -7.21
CA ASP A 140 16.08 1.66 -6.40
C ASP A 140 16.90 2.19 -5.22
N LEU A 141 16.48 1.85 -4.00
CA LEU A 141 17.18 2.23 -2.77
C LEU A 141 18.49 1.43 -2.59
N LYS A 142 18.54 0.22 -3.15
CA LYS A 142 19.74 -0.66 -3.07
C LYS A 142 20.88 -0.15 -3.93
N GLU A 143 20.56 0.53 -5.04
CA GLU A 143 21.54 1.13 -5.96
C GLU A 143 21.97 2.54 -5.54
N THR A 144 21.37 3.10 -4.50
CA THR A 144 21.58 4.48 -4.10
C THR A 144 22.34 4.56 -2.79
N GLU A 145 23.65 4.77 -2.87
CA GLU A 145 24.57 4.69 -1.71
C GLU A 145 24.53 5.90 -0.77
N LYS A 146 24.20 7.11 -1.26
CA LYS A 146 24.30 8.35 -0.46
C LYS A 146 22.94 8.86 -0.02
N GLY A 147 22.77 9.11 1.29
CA GLY A 147 21.53 9.63 1.85
C GLY A 147 21.11 11.00 1.28
N SER A 148 22.03 11.85 0.81
CA SER A 148 21.71 13.08 0.09
C SER A 148 21.05 12.80 -1.26
N VAL A 149 21.56 11.82 -2.02
CA VAL A 149 21.01 11.43 -3.32
C VAL A 149 19.64 10.79 -3.15
N ILE A 150 19.47 9.93 -2.14
CA ILE A 150 18.14 9.36 -1.80
C ILE A 150 17.13 10.47 -1.53
N ARG A 151 17.51 11.49 -0.76
CA ARG A 151 16.63 12.62 -0.44
C ARG A 151 16.19 13.39 -1.69
N GLU A 152 17.11 13.67 -2.60
CA GLU A 152 16.77 14.38 -3.84
C GLU A 152 15.89 13.51 -4.77
N LYS A 153 16.13 12.21 -4.86
CA LYS A 153 15.28 11.28 -5.61
C LYS A 153 13.87 11.19 -4.98
N ILE A 154 13.74 11.12 -3.66
CA ILE A 154 12.45 11.16 -2.97
C ILE A 154 11.72 12.46 -3.32
N LYS A 155 12.40 13.61 -3.24
CA LYS A 155 11.79 14.89 -3.60
C LYS A 155 11.34 14.91 -5.05
N ALA A 156 12.17 14.43 -5.99
CA ALA A 156 11.80 14.36 -7.41
C ALA A 156 10.52 13.55 -7.63
N LEU A 157 10.35 12.41 -6.95
CA LEU A 157 9.12 11.63 -7.04
C LEU A 157 7.93 12.31 -6.36
N TYR A 158 8.13 13.03 -5.26
CA TYR A 158 7.05 13.78 -4.59
C TYR A 158 6.55 14.96 -5.43
N TYR A 159 7.44 15.64 -6.12
CA TYR A 159 7.13 16.79 -6.98
C TYR A 159 6.94 16.40 -8.45
N SER A 160 6.85 15.11 -8.75
CA SER A 160 6.48 14.66 -10.09
C SER A 160 5.10 15.18 -10.48
N GLU A 161 4.96 15.60 -11.72
CA GLU A 161 3.69 16.05 -12.27
C GLU A 161 2.93 14.96 -13.01
N LYS A 162 3.58 13.81 -13.25
CA LYS A 162 3.01 12.65 -13.95
C LYS A 162 3.61 11.35 -13.44
N ALA A 163 2.96 10.24 -13.75
CA ALA A 163 3.46 8.90 -13.55
C ALA A 163 3.01 8.01 -14.72
N ASP A 164 3.92 7.16 -15.22
CA ASP A 164 3.61 6.22 -16.30
C ASP A 164 2.55 5.19 -15.89
N ALA A 165 2.50 4.86 -14.59
CA ALA A 165 1.45 4.02 -14.00
C ALA A 165 0.03 4.57 -14.25
N CYS A 166 -0.10 5.88 -14.47
CA CYS A 166 -1.39 6.52 -14.78
C CYS A 166 -1.97 6.05 -16.13
N ASN A 167 -1.17 5.49 -17.03
CA ASN A 167 -1.69 4.82 -18.22
C ASN A 167 -2.55 3.59 -17.93
N TYR A 168 -2.47 3.06 -16.71
CA TYR A 168 -3.13 1.82 -16.29
C TYR A 168 -4.15 2.04 -15.16
N CYS A 169 -4.61 3.30 -14.98
CA CYS A 169 -5.48 3.67 -13.88
C CYS A 169 -6.45 4.78 -14.30
N ASP A 170 -7.69 4.69 -13.85
CA ASP A 170 -8.73 5.69 -14.16
C ASP A 170 -9.23 6.44 -12.92
N LEU A 171 -8.54 6.31 -11.79
CA LEU A 171 -9.01 6.80 -10.48
C LEU A 171 -9.40 8.30 -10.47
N ALA A 172 -8.70 9.13 -11.24
CA ALA A 172 -8.96 10.57 -11.27
C ALA A 172 -9.86 11.02 -12.46
N THR A 173 -10.12 10.15 -13.42
CA THR A 173 -10.83 10.50 -14.68
C THR A 173 -12.24 9.94 -14.78
N LEU A 174 -12.54 8.87 -14.04
CA LEU A 174 -13.87 8.27 -14.03
C LEU A 174 -14.59 8.58 -12.73
N PRO A 175 -15.94 8.62 -12.74
CA PRO A 175 -16.71 8.61 -11.52
C PRO A 175 -16.29 7.42 -10.67
N THR A 176 -16.04 7.65 -9.41
CA THR A 176 -15.62 6.60 -8.47
C THR A 176 -16.66 5.50 -8.45
N LYS A 177 -16.33 4.35 -9.02
CA LYS A 177 -17.19 3.18 -9.00
C LYS A 177 -16.82 2.32 -7.81
N VAL A 178 -17.78 2.13 -6.91
CA VAL A 178 -17.63 1.25 -5.76
C VAL A 178 -17.90 -0.19 -6.20
N ILE A 179 -17.01 -1.08 -5.83
CA ILE A 179 -17.10 -2.53 -6.08
C ILE A 179 -16.96 -3.30 -4.78
N GLU A 180 -17.44 -4.52 -4.77
CA GLU A 180 -17.25 -5.41 -3.62
C GLU A 180 -15.75 -5.69 -3.41
N ALA A 181 -15.39 -5.90 -2.14
CA ALA A 181 -14.04 -6.28 -1.78
C ALA A 181 -13.65 -7.63 -2.42
N GLY A 182 -12.38 -7.76 -2.79
CA GLY A 182 -11.86 -9.02 -3.31
C GLY A 182 -11.94 -10.16 -2.29
N ILE A 183 -12.27 -11.34 -2.76
CA ILE A 183 -12.29 -12.56 -1.93
C ILE A 183 -10.85 -13.04 -1.76
N GLN A 184 -10.45 -13.27 -0.52
CA GLN A 184 -9.13 -13.85 -0.23
C GLN A 184 -9.10 -15.30 -0.68
N MET A 185 -8.21 -15.62 -1.63
CA MET A 185 -8.04 -16.99 -2.10
C MET A 185 -7.28 -17.83 -1.08
N ASN A 186 -7.77 -19.04 -0.82
CA ASN A 186 -7.07 -20.04 -0.04
C ASN A 186 -6.00 -20.68 -0.91
N GLY A 187 -4.73 -20.43 -0.62
CA GLY A 187 -3.59 -20.91 -1.41
C GLY A 187 -2.83 -19.74 -2.06
N GLY A 188 -1.52 -19.80 -2.05
CA GLY A 188 -0.66 -18.75 -2.55
C GLY A 188 -0.95 -18.42 -4.01
N PHE A 189 -0.72 -17.18 -4.33
CA PHE A 189 -0.81 -16.61 -5.68
C PHE A 189 0.03 -17.44 -6.67
N GLN A 190 -0.60 -18.21 -7.54
CA GLN A 190 0.08 -18.87 -8.65
C GLN A 190 0.12 -17.90 -9.83
N LYS A 191 1.33 -17.53 -10.24
CA LYS A 191 1.60 -16.59 -11.34
C LYS A 191 0.98 -17.01 -12.69
N SER A 192 0.56 -18.28 -12.81
CA SER A 192 0.01 -18.90 -14.03
C SER A 192 -1.47 -18.61 -14.30
N GLU A 193 -2.21 -18.01 -13.36
CA GLU A 193 -3.66 -17.83 -13.52
C GLU A 193 -4.09 -16.47 -14.08
N TYR A 194 -3.12 -15.56 -14.31
CA TYR A 194 -3.41 -14.31 -15.01
C TYR A 194 -3.04 -14.44 -16.48
N THR A 195 -3.99 -14.91 -17.27
CA THR A 195 -3.96 -14.67 -18.72
C THR A 195 -4.18 -13.17 -18.91
N ILE A 196 -3.09 -12.43 -19.13
CA ILE A 196 -3.18 -11.07 -19.65
C ILE A 196 -3.78 -11.22 -21.04
N VAL A 197 -5.07 -11.01 -21.18
CA VAL A 197 -5.72 -10.89 -22.48
C VAL A 197 -5.09 -9.65 -23.11
N LYS A 198 -4.25 -9.90 -24.12
CA LYS A 198 -3.58 -8.85 -24.91
C LYS A 198 -4.59 -8.13 -25.79
#